data_2c61be213b1af99c8a8563307a0d2350
#
_entry.id   2c61be213b1af99c8a8563307a0d2350
#
_cell.length_a   1.000
_cell.length_b   1.000
_cell.length_c   1.000
_cell.angle_alpha   90.00
_cell.angle_beta   90.00
_cell.angle_gamma   90.00
#
_symmetry.space_group_name_H-M   'P 1'
#
loop_
_entity.id
_entity.type
_entity.pdbx_description
1 polymer ?
#
loop_
_entity_poly.entity_id
_entity_poly.type
_entity_poly.pdbx_seq_one_letter_code
_entity_poly.pdbx_strand_id
1 'polypeptide(L)'
;DNLELTSKYDLNVGKHRMNALVGYSYQYYTYERFYANNYNFPTDFYQWHNLGLGQALKDGKAGMGSDKNENTLIGFFARVSYAFDNKYNLLVSVRQEGSSKFGDNNKWGTFPSASLGWTISNEGFMEGITWLNNLKLRAGFGITGVIPNDPYMSLTRYNYGSSYYYDKGTWKPGLEVASNPNPDLKWEKSTEYNIGLDFSVLNDRLGGSVDIYRKKTTGLLFNYSVPTPPNLYSYTFANGGSVRNQGIEVAINAIPVQTKDFEWKTVVTVAHNASKLLSLSNDMYESNSYMDTGGLGEPISVSTHRMEEGRPLGEFYGLKSVGVSENGLFLIE
;
A
#
# COMPACT_ATOMS: atom_id res chain seq x y z
N ASP A 1 -6.68 5.81 20.28
CA ASP A 1 -6.53 7.21 20.72
C ASP A 1 -5.75 7.97 19.65
N ASN A 2 -6.22 9.19 19.34
CA ASN A 2 -5.55 10.08 18.38
C ASN A 2 -5.38 11.47 19.00
N LEU A 3 -4.21 12.07 18.83
CA LEU A 3 -3.93 13.47 19.14
C LEU A 3 -3.25 14.10 17.95
N GLU A 4 -3.75 15.24 17.49
CA GLU A 4 -3.09 16.05 16.47
C GLU A 4 -3.04 17.50 16.93
N LEU A 5 -1.84 18.09 16.87
CA LEU A 5 -1.59 19.48 17.21
C LEU A 5 -1.00 20.15 15.97
N THR A 6 -1.60 21.24 15.53
CA THR A 6 -1.11 22.00 14.37
C THR A 6 -1.04 23.49 14.66
N SER A 7 -0.05 24.13 14.06
CA SER A 7 0.07 25.59 14.02
C SER A 7 0.17 26.04 12.56
N LYS A 8 -0.58 27.06 12.20
CA LYS A 8 -0.65 27.60 10.84
C LYS A 8 -0.31 29.07 10.84
N TYR A 9 0.47 29.49 9.84
CA TYR A 9 0.79 30.88 9.57
C TYR A 9 0.46 31.23 8.12
N ASP A 10 -0.33 32.27 7.90
CA ASP A 10 -0.71 32.78 6.58
C ASP A 10 -0.11 34.18 6.38
N LEU A 11 0.57 34.39 5.26
CA LEU A 11 1.13 35.66 4.84
C LEU A 11 0.64 36.03 3.44
N ASN A 12 0.05 37.22 3.31
CA ASN A 12 -0.36 37.78 2.03
C ASN A 12 0.18 39.21 1.93
N VAL A 13 1.18 39.41 1.08
CA VAL A 13 1.84 40.71 0.89
C VAL A 13 2.05 40.95 -0.62
N GLY A 14 1.31 41.87 -1.17
CA GLY A 14 1.36 42.19 -2.60
C GLY A 14 1.07 40.98 -3.47
N LYS A 15 2.07 40.54 -4.26
CA LYS A 15 1.98 39.35 -5.14
C LYS A 15 2.35 38.05 -4.44
N HIS A 16 2.79 38.09 -3.19
CA HIS A 16 3.27 36.94 -2.44
C HIS A 16 2.17 36.38 -1.54
N ARG A 17 1.88 35.13 -1.67
CA ARG A 17 1.02 34.37 -0.76
C ARG A 17 1.79 33.17 -0.23
N MET A 18 1.86 33.04 1.08
CA MET A 18 2.52 31.93 1.75
C MET A 18 1.63 31.38 2.84
N ASN A 19 1.55 30.08 2.92
CA ASN A 19 0.94 29.33 4.01
C ASN A 19 1.99 28.36 4.56
N ALA A 20 2.31 28.46 5.82
CA ALA A 20 3.18 27.55 6.53
C ALA A 20 2.37 26.80 7.60
N LEU A 21 2.63 25.52 7.73
CA LEU A 21 1.99 24.66 8.72
C LEU A 21 3.04 23.75 9.33
N VAL A 22 3.02 23.63 10.66
CA VAL A 22 3.79 22.64 11.41
C VAL A 22 2.85 21.85 12.30
N GLY A 23 3.17 20.59 12.53
CA GLY A 23 2.30 19.76 13.34
C GLY A 23 2.99 18.57 13.97
N TYR A 24 2.32 18.04 14.96
CA TYR A 24 2.63 16.82 15.68
C TYR A 24 1.41 15.92 15.66
N SER A 25 1.61 14.63 15.44
CA SER A 25 0.55 13.62 15.52
C SER A 25 1.00 12.44 16.40
N TYR A 26 0.07 11.93 17.20
CA TYR A 26 0.23 10.73 17.99
C TYR A 26 -0.99 9.85 17.76
N GLN A 27 -0.75 8.59 17.45
CA GLN A 27 -1.79 7.58 17.31
C GLN A 27 -1.41 6.36 18.14
N TYR A 28 -2.35 5.90 18.95
CA TYR A 28 -2.26 4.65 19.65
C TYR A 28 -3.44 3.79 19.25
N TYR A 29 -3.15 2.64 18.69
CA TYR A 29 -4.13 1.68 18.21
C TYR A 29 -4.08 0.42 19.05
N THR A 30 -5.23 -0.01 19.57
CA THR A 30 -5.42 -1.29 20.25
C THR A 30 -6.49 -2.08 19.51
N TYR A 31 -6.18 -3.30 19.20
CA TYR A 31 -7.11 -4.27 18.65
C TYR A 31 -7.31 -5.38 19.66
N GLU A 32 -8.55 -5.62 20.04
CA GLU A 32 -8.96 -6.73 20.90
C GLU A 32 -10.03 -7.54 20.18
N ARG A 33 -9.86 -8.85 20.19
CA ARG A 33 -10.80 -9.78 19.60
C ARG A 33 -11.13 -10.87 20.59
N PHE A 34 -12.41 -11.18 20.69
CA PHE A 34 -12.91 -12.40 21.30
C PHE A 34 -13.77 -13.13 20.28
N TYR A 35 -13.66 -14.44 20.20
CA TYR A 35 -14.55 -15.25 19.41
C TYR A 35 -14.94 -16.53 20.14
N ALA A 36 -16.16 -17.01 19.87
CA ALA A 36 -16.65 -18.30 20.27
C ALA A 36 -17.41 -18.93 19.10
N ASN A 37 -17.29 -20.23 18.92
CA ASN A 37 -18.08 -20.97 17.95
C ASN A 37 -18.68 -22.22 18.60
N ASN A 38 -19.83 -22.60 18.14
CA ASN A 38 -20.49 -23.85 18.51
C ASN A 38 -21.30 -24.35 17.31
N TYR A 39 -21.62 -25.63 17.25
CA TYR A 39 -22.37 -26.24 16.14
C TYR A 39 -23.22 -27.43 16.65
N ASN A 40 -23.99 -28.06 15.73
CA ASN A 40 -24.98 -29.08 16.05
C ASN A 40 -26.08 -28.54 16.98
N PHE A 41 -26.74 -27.46 16.55
CA PHE A 41 -27.88 -26.88 17.25
C PHE A 41 -29.14 -27.72 17.04
N PRO A 42 -29.99 -27.88 18.07
CA PRO A 42 -31.25 -28.62 17.95
C PRO A 42 -32.29 -27.85 17.12
N THR A 43 -32.12 -26.55 16.92
CA THR A 43 -33.00 -25.68 16.14
C THR A 43 -32.26 -24.41 15.73
N ASP A 44 -32.62 -23.86 14.57
CA ASP A 44 -32.11 -22.58 14.05
C ASP A 44 -32.87 -21.36 14.60
N PHE A 45 -33.92 -21.59 15.41
CA PHE A 45 -34.81 -20.54 15.88
C PHE A 45 -34.07 -19.43 16.64
N TYR A 46 -33.07 -19.78 17.47
CA TYR A 46 -32.31 -18.82 18.27
C TYR A 46 -31.15 -18.16 17.52
N GLN A 47 -30.83 -18.63 16.30
CA GLN A 47 -29.70 -18.15 15.50
C GLN A 47 -28.41 -18.08 16.36
N TRP A 48 -27.74 -16.92 16.39
CA TRP A 48 -26.52 -16.68 17.15
C TRP A 48 -26.77 -16.15 18.58
N HIS A 49 -28.04 -15.93 18.98
CA HIS A 49 -28.39 -15.35 20.28
C HIS A 49 -28.19 -16.30 21.46
N ASN A 50 -28.04 -17.60 21.24
CA ASN A 50 -27.75 -18.57 22.27
C ASN A 50 -26.77 -19.65 21.80
N LEU A 51 -25.48 -19.32 21.78
CA LEU A 51 -24.43 -20.25 21.39
C LEU A 51 -24.31 -21.46 22.31
N GLY A 52 -24.78 -21.39 23.56
CA GLY A 52 -24.70 -22.47 24.51
C GLY A 52 -25.59 -23.70 24.19
N LEU A 53 -26.55 -23.58 23.25
CA LEU A 53 -27.44 -24.68 22.89
C LEU A 53 -26.79 -25.73 21.95
N GLY A 54 -25.68 -25.38 21.28
CA GLY A 54 -25.01 -26.29 20.38
C GLY A 54 -24.39 -27.49 21.12
N GLN A 55 -24.62 -28.70 20.60
CA GLN A 55 -24.14 -29.94 21.21
C GLN A 55 -22.62 -30.04 21.25
N ALA A 56 -21.93 -29.41 20.28
CA ALA A 56 -20.46 -29.45 20.22
C ALA A 56 -19.77 -28.90 21.47
N LEU A 57 -20.40 -27.97 22.21
CA LEU A 57 -19.87 -27.50 23.49
C LEU A 57 -19.84 -28.62 24.55
N LYS A 58 -20.88 -29.41 24.62
CA LYS A 58 -20.97 -30.55 25.55
C LYS A 58 -20.02 -31.68 25.15
N ASP A 59 -19.75 -31.82 23.84
CA ASP A 59 -18.84 -32.81 23.30
C ASP A 59 -17.37 -32.36 23.35
N GLY A 60 -17.08 -31.18 23.92
CA GLY A 60 -15.71 -30.61 23.99
C GLY A 60 -15.13 -30.21 22.65
N LYS A 61 -15.98 -29.97 21.64
CA LYS A 61 -15.60 -29.62 20.26
C LYS A 61 -15.86 -28.16 19.90
N ALA A 62 -16.51 -27.39 20.75
CA ALA A 62 -16.69 -25.96 20.59
C ALA A 62 -15.36 -25.24 20.76
N GLY A 63 -15.21 -24.11 20.08
CA GLY A 63 -13.99 -23.30 20.13
C GLY A 63 -14.24 -21.94 20.74
N MET A 64 -13.23 -21.43 21.43
CA MET A 64 -13.16 -20.01 21.84
C MET A 64 -11.72 -19.53 21.80
N GLY A 65 -11.55 -18.23 21.60
CA GLY A 65 -10.24 -17.62 21.66
C GLY A 65 -10.32 -16.11 21.79
N SER A 66 -9.20 -15.52 22.16
CA SER A 66 -9.06 -14.06 22.23
C SER A 66 -7.68 -13.67 21.71
N ASP A 67 -7.59 -12.45 21.20
CA ASP A 67 -6.35 -11.86 20.72
C ASP A 67 -6.32 -10.39 21.08
N LYS A 68 -5.13 -9.87 21.36
CA LYS A 68 -4.88 -8.46 21.59
C LYS A 68 -3.58 -8.04 20.97
N ASN A 69 -3.63 -6.96 20.20
CA ASN A 69 -2.43 -6.32 19.72
C ASN A 69 -2.54 -4.80 19.80
N GLU A 70 -1.40 -4.15 19.81
CA GLU A 70 -1.32 -2.69 19.90
C GLU A 70 -0.14 -2.16 19.10
N ASN A 71 -0.26 -0.93 18.65
CA ASN A 71 0.83 -0.22 18.02
C ASN A 71 0.71 1.28 18.21
N THR A 72 1.86 1.95 18.13
CA THR A 72 1.99 3.41 18.27
C THR A 72 2.62 3.99 17.02
N LEU A 73 2.09 5.13 16.56
CA LEU A 73 2.64 5.93 15.49
C LEU A 73 2.76 7.38 15.96
N ILE A 74 3.95 7.97 15.80
CA ILE A 74 4.25 9.37 16.14
C ILE A 74 4.75 10.06 14.89
N GLY A 75 4.25 11.27 14.62
CA GLY A 75 4.63 12.03 13.44
C GLY A 75 4.91 13.50 13.75
N PHE A 76 5.96 14.04 13.15
CA PHE A 76 6.24 15.48 13.05
C PHE A 76 6.14 15.86 11.59
N PHE A 77 5.48 16.96 11.28
CA PHE A 77 5.33 17.38 9.90
C PHE A 77 5.40 18.90 9.75
N ALA A 78 5.94 19.31 8.62
CA ALA A 78 5.96 20.71 8.20
C ALA A 78 5.60 20.81 6.72
N ARG A 79 4.88 21.86 6.36
CA ARG A 79 4.50 22.17 4.97
C ARG A 79 4.54 23.67 4.73
N VAL A 80 5.12 24.06 3.61
CA VAL A 80 5.08 25.44 3.11
C VAL A 80 4.48 25.43 1.72
N SER A 81 3.41 26.19 1.52
CA SER A 81 2.83 26.50 0.23
C SER A 81 3.08 27.97 -0.08
N TYR A 82 3.66 28.23 -1.24
CA TYR A 82 3.98 29.58 -1.68
C TYR A 82 3.46 29.81 -3.10
N ALA A 83 2.80 30.94 -3.30
CA ALA A 83 2.34 31.38 -4.61
C ALA A 83 2.82 32.80 -4.90
N PHE A 84 3.34 33.01 -6.10
CA PHE A 84 3.79 34.31 -6.57
C PHE A 84 3.01 34.72 -7.82
N ASP A 85 2.37 35.89 -7.75
CA ASP A 85 1.66 36.55 -8.84
C ASP A 85 0.62 35.68 -9.56
N ASN A 86 0.04 34.70 -8.89
CA ASN A 86 -0.82 33.64 -9.48
C ASN A 86 -0.18 32.87 -10.66
N LYS A 87 1.14 32.98 -10.83
CA LYS A 87 1.90 32.35 -11.90
C LYS A 87 2.67 31.14 -11.42
N TYR A 88 3.40 31.31 -10.31
CA TYR A 88 4.30 30.29 -9.79
C TYR A 88 3.76 29.79 -8.45
N ASN A 89 3.66 28.49 -8.33
CA ASN A 89 3.24 27.82 -7.12
C ASN A 89 4.34 26.83 -6.68
N LEU A 90 4.70 26.86 -5.41
CA LEU A 90 5.63 25.93 -4.79
C LEU A 90 4.95 25.34 -3.56
N LEU A 91 4.99 24.02 -3.44
CA LEU A 91 4.65 23.31 -2.22
C LEU A 91 5.84 22.46 -1.81
N VAL A 92 6.29 22.58 -0.58
CA VAL A 92 7.29 21.71 0.02
C VAL A 92 6.75 21.17 1.31
N SER A 93 6.90 19.89 1.55
CA SER A 93 6.56 19.27 2.82
C SER A 93 7.59 18.23 3.25
N VAL A 94 7.69 18.04 4.55
CA VAL A 94 8.44 16.95 5.15
C VAL A 94 7.61 16.36 6.28
N ARG A 95 7.59 15.03 6.34
CA ARG A 95 7.01 14.28 7.44
C ARG A 95 8.05 13.30 7.98
N GLN A 96 8.24 13.29 9.29
CA GLN A 96 9.06 12.32 9.99
C GLN A 96 8.14 11.50 10.89
N GLU A 97 8.09 10.19 10.67
CA GLU A 97 7.23 9.27 11.41
C GLU A 97 8.05 8.17 12.07
N GLY A 98 7.65 7.84 13.31
CA GLY A 98 8.15 6.71 14.07
C GLY A 98 7.03 5.74 14.38
N SER A 99 7.26 4.44 14.14
CA SER A 99 6.28 3.39 14.40
C SER A 99 6.87 2.28 15.27
N SER A 100 6.08 1.81 16.24
CA SER A 100 6.43 0.66 17.08
C SER A 100 6.44 -0.68 16.33
N LYS A 101 5.95 -0.71 15.09
CA LYS A 101 5.91 -1.93 14.24
C LYS A 101 7.27 -2.29 13.66
N PHE A 102 8.24 -1.39 13.70
CA PHE A 102 9.57 -1.58 13.14
C PHE A 102 10.60 -2.08 14.16
N GLY A 103 11.73 -2.53 13.64
CA GLY A 103 12.88 -2.92 14.44
C GLY A 103 13.50 -1.72 15.18
N ASP A 104 14.23 -2.00 16.25
CA ASP A 104 14.78 -0.96 17.13
C ASP A 104 15.71 0.02 16.42
N ASN A 105 16.38 -0.43 15.37
CA ASN A 105 17.33 0.38 14.61
C ASN A 105 16.66 1.34 13.62
N ASN A 106 15.40 1.10 13.22
CA ASN A 106 14.78 1.78 12.08
C ASN A 106 13.31 2.21 12.31
N LYS A 107 12.95 2.55 13.54
CA LYS A 107 11.58 3.00 13.87
C LYS A 107 11.15 4.25 13.11
N TRP A 108 12.10 5.14 12.78
CA TRP A 108 11.82 6.43 12.16
C TRP A 108 12.04 6.43 10.66
N GLY A 109 11.09 7.04 9.93
CA GLY A 109 11.18 7.32 8.50
C GLY A 109 11.00 8.81 8.20
N THR A 110 11.72 9.32 7.20
CA THR A 110 11.57 10.71 6.73
C THR A 110 11.03 10.71 5.30
N PHE A 111 9.97 11.48 5.07
CA PHE A 111 9.17 11.50 3.85
C PHE A 111 9.03 12.93 3.33
N PRO A 112 10.00 13.42 2.53
CA PRO A 112 9.92 14.72 1.88
C PRO A 112 9.04 14.67 0.64
N SER A 113 8.42 15.82 0.31
CA SER A 113 7.80 16.05 -0.98
C SER A 113 7.94 17.50 -1.43
N ALA A 114 7.94 17.70 -2.75
CA ALA A 114 7.94 19.02 -3.36
C ALA A 114 7.11 19.00 -4.64
N SER A 115 6.37 20.08 -4.90
CA SER A 115 5.71 20.29 -6.18
C SER A 115 5.84 21.74 -6.65
N LEU A 116 5.97 21.87 -7.96
CA LEU A 116 6.04 23.15 -8.68
C LEU A 116 4.88 23.24 -9.66
N GLY A 117 4.28 24.41 -9.75
CA GLY A 117 3.26 24.73 -10.75
C GLY A 117 3.57 26.07 -11.40
N TRP A 118 3.56 26.10 -12.72
CA TRP A 118 3.71 27.31 -13.51
C TRP A 118 2.46 27.51 -14.36
N THR A 119 1.71 28.58 -14.06
CA THR A 119 0.54 28.97 -14.85
C THR A 119 1.02 29.85 -15.99
N ILE A 120 1.34 29.23 -17.11
CA ILE A 120 1.90 29.83 -18.30
C ILE A 120 0.92 30.85 -18.91
N SER A 121 -0.37 30.54 -18.88
CA SER A 121 -1.42 31.45 -19.40
C SER A 121 -1.46 32.80 -18.70
N ASN A 122 -0.90 32.96 -17.51
CA ASN A 122 -0.85 34.22 -16.78
C ASN A 122 0.41 35.04 -17.10
N GLU A 123 1.29 34.56 -18.00
CA GLU A 123 2.47 35.34 -18.39
C GLU A 123 2.16 36.42 -19.43
N GLY A 124 2.91 37.54 -19.34
CA GLY A 124 2.71 38.65 -20.26
C GLY A 124 2.88 38.31 -21.75
N PHE A 125 3.71 37.32 -22.07
CA PHE A 125 3.85 36.87 -23.46
C PHE A 125 2.66 36.05 -23.99
N MET A 126 1.74 35.65 -23.11
CA MET A 126 0.48 34.99 -23.45
C MET A 126 -0.68 35.97 -23.59
N GLU A 127 -0.49 37.26 -23.25
CA GLU A 127 -1.50 38.30 -23.45
C GLU A 127 -1.88 38.40 -24.94
N GLY A 128 -3.19 38.38 -25.21
CA GLY A 128 -3.72 38.37 -26.57
C GLY A 128 -4.05 36.99 -27.15
N ILE A 129 -3.68 35.91 -26.52
CA ILE A 129 -4.12 34.57 -26.92
C ILE A 129 -5.48 34.26 -26.31
N THR A 130 -6.55 34.75 -26.94
CA THR A 130 -7.90 34.73 -26.38
C THR A 130 -8.58 33.36 -26.37
N TRP A 131 -8.11 32.43 -27.19
CA TRP A 131 -8.67 31.06 -27.26
C TRP A 131 -8.15 30.13 -26.16
N LEU A 132 -7.00 30.49 -25.52
CA LEU A 132 -6.37 29.73 -24.46
C LEU A 132 -6.76 30.33 -23.08
N ASN A 133 -7.60 29.65 -22.33
CA ASN A 133 -8.07 30.14 -21.03
C ASN A 133 -7.11 29.76 -19.89
N ASN A 134 -6.55 28.55 -19.94
CA ASN A 134 -5.58 28.09 -18.95
C ASN A 134 -4.53 27.19 -19.61
N LEU A 135 -3.27 27.39 -19.23
CA LEU A 135 -2.18 26.49 -19.51
C LEU A 135 -1.27 26.45 -18.29
N LYS A 136 -1.18 25.29 -17.65
CA LYS A 136 -0.39 25.12 -16.42
C LYS A 136 0.49 23.88 -16.51
N LEU A 137 1.78 24.08 -16.31
CA LEU A 137 2.74 23.00 -16.16
C LEU A 137 2.92 22.67 -14.68
N ARG A 138 2.94 21.38 -14.35
CA ARG A 138 3.14 20.85 -13.00
C ARG A 138 4.31 19.88 -12.98
N ALA A 139 5.10 19.90 -11.91
CA ALA A 139 6.11 18.89 -11.63
C ALA A 139 6.05 18.54 -10.14
N GLY A 140 6.14 17.28 -9.81
CA GLY A 140 6.04 16.75 -8.46
C GLY A 140 7.08 15.69 -8.17
N PHE A 141 7.51 15.66 -6.92
CA PHE A 141 8.36 14.64 -6.33
C PHE A 141 7.84 14.34 -4.93
N GLY A 142 7.80 13.07 -4.55
CA GLY A 142 7.42 12.67 -3.20
C GLY A 142 7.97 11.32 -2.81
N ILE A 143 8.25 11.18 -1.52
CA ILE A 143 8.57 9.91 -0.88
C ILE A 143 7.47 9.61 0.12
N THR A 144 6.91 8.40 0.05
CA THR A 144 5.93 7.88 1.01
C THR A 144 6.44 6.59 1.65
N GLY A 145 6.04 6.33 2.89
CA GLY A 145 6.38 5.13 3.63
C GLY A 145 5.18 4.21 3.81
N VAL A 146 5.44 2.91 3.87
CA VAL A 146 4.45 1.89 4.23
C VAL A 146 4.94 1.14 5.46
N ILE A 147 4.03 0.89 6.40
CA ILE A 147 4.28 0.10 7.62
C ILE A 147 3.81 -1.34 7.42
N PRO A 148 4.36 -2.33 8.16
CA PRO A 148 3.81 -3.69 8.18
C PRO A 148 2.33 -3.69 8.61
N ASN A 149 1.55 -4.61 8.04
CA ASN A 149 0.15 -4.78 8.45
C ASN A 149 0.05 -5.17 9.92
N ASP A 150 0.80 -6.18 10.33
CA ASP A 150 0.77 -6.70 11.68
C ASP A 150 1.84 -6.06 12.57
N PRO A 151 1.56 -5.84 13.87
CA PRO A 151 2.57 -5.45 14.85
C PRO A 151 3.49 -6.62 15.19
N TYR A 152 4.59 -6.31 15.87
CA TYR A 152 5.55 -7.29 16.42
C TYR A 152 6.30 -8.13 15.39
N MET A 153 6.25 -7.77 14.09
CA MET A 153 6.92 -8.54 13.02
C MET A 153 8.44 -8.49 13.11
N SER A 154 8.99 -7.51 13.83
CA SER A 154 10.43 -7.39 14.10
C SER A 154 10.93 -8.22 15.30
N LEU A 155 10.01 -8.83 16.07
CA LEU A 155 10.33 -9.53 17.31
C LEU A 155 10.32 -11.05 17.11
N THR A 156 11.03 -11.77 18.00
CA THR A 156 10.82 -13.20 18.17
C THR A 156 9.44 -13.44 18.76
N ARG A 157 8.63 -14.23 18.07
CA ARG A 157 7.30 -14.63 18.54
C ARG A 157 7.30 -16.11 18.88
N TYR A 158 6.38 -16.50 19.74
CA TYR A 158 6.22 -17.88 20.18
C TYR A 158 4.78 -18.32 20.04
N ASN A 159 4.59 -19.56 19.60
CA ASN A 159 3.33 -20.26 19.67
C ASN A 159 3.29 -21.15 20.90
N TYR A 160 2.17 -21.13 21.64
CA TYR A 160 1.94 -22.02 22.76
C TYR A 160 1.07 -23.20 22.31
N GLY A 161 1.44 -24.41 22.73
CA GLY A 161 0.70 -25.62 22.42
C GLY A 161 0.96 -26.22 21.04
N SER A 162 1.87 -25.64 20.23
CA SER A 162 2.31 -26.21 18.94
C SER A 162 3.29 -27.35 19.10
N SER A 163 4.04 -27.33 20.18
CA SER A 163 4.97 -28.41 20.58
C SER A 163 4.62 -28.97 21.95
N TYR A 164 5.05 -30.21 22.22
CA TYR A 164 4.80 -30.87 23.48
C TYR A 164 6.10 -31.44 24.04
N TYR A 165 6.27 -31.40 25.35
CA TYR A 165 7.35 -32.06 26.04
C TYR A 165 6.80 -33.04 27.10
N TYR A 166 7.55 -34.11 27.35
CA TYR A 166 7.19 -35.16 28.30
C TYR A 166 7.77 -34.83 29.67
N ASP A 167 6.89 -34.67 30.68
CA ASP A 167 7.30 -34.42 32.06
C ASP A 167 6.51 -35.33 33.00
N LYS A 168 7.25 -36.13 33.79
CA LYS A 168 6.72 -36.99 34.85
C LYS A 168 5.50 -37.83 34.42
N GLY A 169 5.57 -38.48 33.26
CA GLY A 169 4.51 -39.37 32.80
C GLY A 169 3.40 -38.66 32.00
N THR A 170 3.48 -37.34 31.77
CA THR A 170 2.45 -36.58 31.08
C THR A 170 3.04 -35.69 29.98
N TRP A 171 2.39 -35.65 28.83
CA TRP A 171 2.70 -34.69 27.78
C TRP A 171 2.13 -33.30 28.12
N LYS A 172 2.97 -32.29 28.12
CA LYS A 172 2.62 -30.90 28.41
C LYS A 172 2.87 -30.04 27.18
N PRO A 173 1.97 -29.07 26.88
CA PRO A 173 2.21 -28.11 25.80
C PRO A 173 3.42 -27.23 26.15
N GLY A 174 4.22 -26.96 25.16
CA GLY A 174 5.40 -26.10 25.22
C GLY A 174 5.26 -24.83 24.43
N LEU A 175 6.32 -24.04 24.43
CA LEU A 175 6.49 -22.87 23.57
C LEU A 175 7.38 -23.27 22.40
N GLU A 176 7.00 -22.85 21.20
CA GLU A 176 7.76 -23.02 19.98
C GLU A 176 8.01 -21.66 19.34
N VAL A 177 9.22 -21.44 18.82
CA VAL A 177 9.56 -20.20 18.09
C VAL A 177 8.75 -20.14 16.81
N ALA A 178 8.06 -19.04 16.58
CA ALA A 178 7.18 -18.79 15.43
C ALA A 178 7.71 -17.71 14.47
N SER A 179 8.78 -17.01 14.82
CA SER A 179 9.47 -16.07 13.94
C SER A 179 10.88 -15.75 14.42
N ASN A 180 11.75 -15.41 13.48
CA ASN A 180 13.04 -14.83 13.79
C ASN A 180 12.90 -13.33 14.08
N PRO A 181 13.74 -12.73 14.96
CA PRO A 181 13.78 -11.29 15.16
C PRO A 181 14.45 -10.60 13.96
N ASN A 182 14.02 -9.36 13.70
CA ASN A 182 14.68 -8.50 12.73
C ASN A 182 14.74 -7.05 13.27
N PRO A 183 15.80 -6.69 14.03
CA PRO A 183 15.97 -5.34 14.57
C PRO A 183 16.17 -4.28 13.48
N ASP A 184 16.51 -4.69 12.25
CA ASP A 184 16.73 -3.80 11.10
C ASP A 184 15.49 -3.63 10.20
N LEU A 185 14.35 -4.22 10.60
CA LEU A 185 13.09 -4.03 9.89
C LEU A 185 12.75 -2.53 9.80
N LYS A 186 12.53 -2.05 8.59
CA LYS A 186 12.35 -0.62 8.28
C LYS A 186 11.19 -0.35 7.33
N TRP A 187 10.90 0.93 7.13
CA TRP A 187 9.88 1.42 6.21
C TRP A 187 10.12 0.97 4.78
N GLU A 188 9.09 0.42 4.14
CA GLU A 188 9.03 0.32 2.69
C GLU A 188 8.85 1.73 2.13
N LYS A 189 9.66 2.11 1.13
CA LYS A 189 9.67 3.47 0.58
C LYS A 189 9.25 3.48 -0.88
N SER A 190 8.26 4.31 -1.18
CA SER A 190 7.84 4.63 -2.54
C SER A 190 8.31 6.04 -2.90
N THR A 191 9.13 6.14 -3.94
CA THR A 191 9.57 7.42 -4.52
C THR A 191 8.85 7.65 -5.83
N GLU A 192 8.17 8.78 -5.95
CA GLU A 192 7.37 9.13 -7.12
C GLU A 192 7.82 10.46 -7.73
N TYR A 193 7.86 10.50 -9.05
CA TYR A 193 8.03 11.68 -9.88
C TYR A 193 6.82 11.79 -10.80
N ASN A 194 6.28 12.99 -10.91
CA ASN A 194 5.14 13.31 -11.77
C ASN A 194 5.41 14.60 -12.54
N ILE A 195 5.01 14.62 -13.83
CA ILE A 195 4.96 15.83 -14.66
C ILE A 195 3.57 15.87 -15.28
N GLY A 196 2.88 16.99 -15.14
CA GLY A 196 1.53 17.19 -15.66
C GLY A 196 1.37 18.50 -16.38
N LEU A 197 0.51 18.50 -17.39
CA LEU A 197 0.07 19.67 -18.14
C LEU A 197 -1.45 19.79 -18.04
N ASP A 198 -1.95 20.90 -17.51
CA ASP A 198 -3.37 21.25 -17.51
C ASP A 198 -3.62 22.31 -18.59
N PHE A 199 -4.70 22.16 -19.33
CA PHE A 199 -5.11 23.13 -20.33
C PHE A 199 -6.63 23.37 -20.34
N SER A 200 -7.01 24.56 -20.75
CA SER A 200 -8.41 24.92 -21.04
C SER A 200 -8.45 25.92 -22.17
N VAL A 201 -9.34 25.69 -23.12
CA VAL A 201 -9.48 26.46 -24.35
C VAL A 201 -10.96 26.72 -24.69
N LEU A 202 -11.21 27.66 -25.63
CA LEU A 202 -12.53 27.95 -26.16
C LEU A 202 -13.55 28.37 -25.07
N ASN A 203 -13.14 29.28 -24.20
CA ASN A 203 -13.93 29.74 -23.05
C ASN A 203 -14.33 28.56 -22.12
N ASP A 204 -13.36 27.75 -21.78
CA ASP A 204 -13.47 26.53 -20.91
C ASP A 204 -14.41 25.45 -21.46
N ARG A 205 -14.78 25.53 -22.75
CA ARG A 205 -15.59 24.46 -23.37
C ARG A 205 -14.84 23.20 -23.67
N LEU A 206 -13.51 23.28 -23.80
CA LEU A 206 -12.62 22.11 -23.91
C LEU A 206 -11.45 22.32 -22.97
N GLY A 207 -11.23 21.34 -22.09
CA GLY A 207 -10.10 21.34 -21.18
C GLY A 207 -9.67 19.92 -20.85
N GLY A 208 -8.57 19.80 -20.13
CA GLY A 208 -8.08 18.50 -19.72
C GLY A 208 -6.72 18.55 -19.05
N SER A 209 -6.21 17.38 -18.75
CA SER A 209 -4.86 17.19 -18.23
C SER A 209 -4.18 16.01 -18.90
N VAL A 210 -2.85 16.07 -18.95
CA VAL A 210 -1.97 14.97 -19.32
C VAL A 210 -0.95 14.85 -18.22
N ASP A 211 -0.87 13.68 -17.58
CA ASP A 211 0.06 13.38 -16.51
C ASP A 211 0.94 12.19 -16.89
N ILE A 212 2.24 12.29 -16.62
CA ILE A 212 3.21 11.21 -16.78
C ILE A 212 3.87 11.01 -15.44
N TYR A 213 3.88 9.76 -14.95
CA TYR A 213 4.46 9.46 -13.65
C TYR A 213 5.37 8.24 -13.68
N ARG A 214 6.28 8.20 -12.72
CA ARG A 214 7.12 7.05 -12.41
C ARG A 214 7.27 6.92 -10.91
N LYS A 215 6.84 5.77 -10.37
CA LYS A 215 6.93 5.39 -8.97
C LYS A 215 7.83 4.17 -8.81
N LYS A 216 8.79 4.23 -7.91
CA LYS A 216 9.64 3.10 -7.52
C LYS A 216 9.43 2.83 -6.04
N THR A 217 8.99 1.62 -5.71
CA THR A 217 8.89 1.11 -4.34
C THR A 217 10.08 0.21 -4.06
N THR A 218 10.75 0.43 -2.94
CA THR A 218 11.95 -0.29 -2.51
C THR A 218 11.80 -0.78 -1.07
N GLY A 219 12.48 -1.87 -0.74
CA GLY A 219 12.40 -2.47 0.57
C GLY A 219 11.04 -3.09 0.84
N LEU A 220 10.47 -3.78 -0.15
CA LEU A 220 9.21 -4.51 -0.02
C LEU A 220 9.29 -5.47 1.16
N LEU A 221 8.21 -5.59 1.90
CA LEU A 221 8.12 -6.40 3.11
C LEU A 221 7.68 -7.82 2.77
N PHE A 222 8.60 -8.79 2.90
CA PHE A 222 8.37 -10.20 2.62
C PHE A 222 8.89 -11.12 3.71
N ASN A 223 8.42 -12.38 3.70
CA ASN A 223 9.03 -13.48 4.43
C ASN A 223 10.12 -14.12 3.57
N TYR A 224 11.36 -13.99 3.98
CA TYR A 224 12.51 -14.63 3.34
C TYR A 224 12.80 -15.96 3.99
N SER A 225 12.99 -17.00 3.17
CA SER A 225 13.46 -18.31 3.64
C SER A 225 14.91 -18.19 4.10
N VAL A 226 15.20 -18.72 5.28
CA VAL A 226 16.54 -18.69 5.88
C VAL A 226 16.91 -20.08 6.39
N PRO A 227 18.21 -20.45 6.40
CA PRO A 227 18.65 -21.76 6.87
C PRO A 227 18.42 -21.91 8.39
N THR A 228 18.00 -23.10 8.80
CA THR A 228 17.88 -23.51 10.19
C THR A 228 18.75 -24.76 10.41
N PRO A 229 19.76 -24.77 11.32
CA PRO A 229 20.35 -23.62 11.98
C PRO A 229 21.16 -22.72 11.02
N PRO A 230 21.60 -21.50 11.37
CA PRO A 230 21.62 -20.96 12.74
C PRO A 230 20.32 -20.24 13.16
N ASN A 231 19.38 -19.96 12.23
CA ASN A 231 18.13 -19.33 12.57
C ASN A 231 17.23 -20.29 13.38
N LEU A 232 16.40 -19.72 14.25
CA LEU A 232 15.47 -20.49 15.08
C LEU A 232 14.20 -20.88 14.31
N TYR A 233 13.87 -20.13 13.26
CA TYR A 233 12.70 -20.34 12.40
C TYR A 233 13.10 -20.25 10.93
N SER A 234 12.40 -20.94 10.04
CA SER A 234 12.76 -21.06 8.62
C SER A 234 12.50 -19.81 7.78
N TYR A 235 11.85 -18.80 8.36
CA TYR A 235 11.54 -17.53 7.69
C TYR A 235 11.91 -16.34 8.55
N THR A 236 12.37 -15.27 7.91
CA THR A 236 12.57 -13.95 8.52
C THR A 236 11.77 -12.92 7.74
N PHE A 237 10.95 -12.13 8.45
CA PHE A 237 10.25 -11.00 7.86
C PHE A 237 11.21 -9.82 7.71
N ALA A 238 11.46 -9.39 6.48
CA ALA A 238 12.49 -8.41 6.19
C ALA A 238 12.14 -7.55 4.98
N ASN A 239 12.90 -6.46 4.82
CA ASN A 239 12.81 -5.58 3.66
C ASN A 239 13.69 -6.10 2.54
N GLY A 240 13.13 -6.34 1.39
CA GLY A 240 13.89 -6.69 0.18
C GLY A 240 13.08 -6.38 -1.07
N GLY A 241 13.70 -6.58 -2.21
CA GLY A 241 13.03 -6.40 -3.47
C GLY A 241 12.62 -4.97 -3.80
N SER A 242 12.16 -4.78 -5.03
CA SER A 242 11.66 -3.50 -5.51
C SER A 242 10.74 -3.65 -6.72
N VAL A 243 9.78 -2.73 -6.82
CA VAL A 243 8.79 -2.66 -7.91
C VAL A 243 8.82 -1.26 -8.51
N ARG A 244 8.60 -1.17 -9.81
CA ARG A 244 8.41 0.08 -10.53
C ARG A 244 7.03 0.10 -11.17
N ASN A 245 6.31 1.20 -10.99
CA ASN A 245 5.09 1.54 -11.71
C ASN A 245 5.32 2.85 -12.47
N GLN A 246 4.86 2.92 -13.71
CA GLN A 246 4.94 4.12 -14.53
C GLN A 246 3.76 4.16 -15.48
N GLY A 247 3.33 5.36 -15.86
CA GLY A 247 2.18 5.48 -16.73
C GLY A 247 1.99 6.86 -17.28
N ILE A 248 1.00 6.95 -18.15
CA ILE A 248 0.44 8.17 -18.70
C ILE A 248 -1.06 8.17 -18.45
N GLU A 249 -1.59 9.31 -18.02
CA GLU A 249 -2.99 9.52 -17.77
C GLU A 249 -3.44 10.77 -18.54
N VAL A 250 -4.56 10.65 -19.22
CA VAL A 250 -5.17 11.75 -19.99
C VAL A 250 -6.62 11.89 -19.55
N ALA A 251 -6.99 13.09 -19.15
CA ALA A 251 -8.37 13.46 -18.88
C ALA A 251 -8.78 14.61 -19.81
N ILE A 252 -9.92 14.46 -20.48
CA ILE A 252 -10.50 15.49 -21.37
C ILE A 252 -11.91 15.79 -20.89
N ASN A 253 -12.20 17.07 -20.69
CA ASN A 253 -13.51 17.58 -20.35
C ASN A 253 -13.98 18.45 -21.52
N ALA A 254 -15.17 18.20 -22.04
CA ALA A 254 -15.73 18.97 -23.14
C ALA A 254 -17.20 19.34 -22.89
N ILE A 255 -17.58 20.51 -23.34
CA ILE A 255 -18.96 20.95 -23.45
C ILE A 255 -19.29 21.13 -24.95
N PRO A 256 -19.58 20.00 -25.68
CA PRO A 256 -19.83 20.05 -27.12
C PRO A 256 -21.01 20.95 -27.50
N VAL A 257 -22.06 20.91 -26.69
CA VAL A 257 -23.27 21.69 -26.92
C VAL A 257 -23.61 22.44 -25.64
N GLN A 258 -23.82 23.76 -25.79
CA GLN A 258 -24.30 24.61 -24.72
C GLN A 258 -25.26 25.64 -25.32
N THR A 259 -26.51 25.55 -24.92
CA THR A 259 -27.59 26.49 -25.28
C THR A 259 -28.20 27.03 -24.00
N LYS A 260 -29.21 27.91 -24.11
CA LYS A 260 -29.92 28.46 -22.96
C LYS A 260 -30.63 27.40 -22.12
N ASP A 261 -31.14 26.35 -22.78
CA ASP A 261 -32.01 25.34 -22.15
C ASP A 261 -31.42 23.94 -22.18
N PHE A 262 -30.22 23.76 -22.79
CA PHE A 262 -29.56 22.44 -22.90
C PHE A 262 -28.06 22.59 -22.83
N GLU A 263 -27.43 21.78 -21.98
CA GLU A 263 -25.99 21.65 -21.85
C GLU A 263 -25.59 20.18 -21.90
N TRP A 264 -24.63 19.85 -22.77
CA TRP A 264 -24.03 18.51 -22.83
C TRP A 264 -22.57 18.57 -22.38
N LYS A 265 -22.27 17.93 -21.25
CA LYS A 265 -20.91 17.76 -20.72
C LYS A 265 -20.42 16.34 -20.96
N THR A 266 -19.19 16.19 -21.40
CA THR A 266 -18.53 14.91 -21.62
C THR A 266 -17.19 14.92 -20.92
N VAL A 267 -16.89 13.82 -20.22
CA VAL A 267 -15.59 13.55 -19.61
C VAL A 267 -15.07 12.24 -20.15
N VAL A 268 -13.85 12.24 -20.66
CA VAL A 268 -13.15 11.05 -21.15
C VAL A 268 -11.83 10.94 -20.39
N THR A 269 -11.59 9.79 -19.77
CA THR A 269 -10.32 9.48 -19.11
C THR A 269 -9.71 8.24 -19.73
N VAL A 270 -8.42 8.32 -20.03
CA VAL A 270 -7.63 7.20 -20.55
C VAL A 270 -6.35 7.09 -19.73
N ALA A 271 -6.04 5.89 -19.27
CA ALA A 271 -4.81 5.63 -18.54
C ALA A 271 -4.10 4.40 -19.10
N HIS A 272 -2.79 4.49 -19.22
CA HIS A 272 -1.92 3.35 -19.50
C HIS A 272 -0.87 3.22 -18.41
N ASN A 273 -0.92 2.09 -17.69
CA ASN A 273 -0.04 1.81 -16.56
C ASN A 273 0.79 0.56 -16.84
N ALA A 274 2.07 0.63 -16.53
CA ALA A 274 2.99 -0.50 -16.64
C ALA A 274 3.69 -0.73 -15.30
N SER A 275 3.54 -1.93 -14.75
CA SER A 275 4.24 -2.39 -13.55
C SER A 275 5.39 -3.31 -13.94
N LYS A 276 6.47 -3.28 -13.16
CA LYS A 276 7.60 -4.17 -13.35
C LYS A 276 8.22 -4.54 -12.01
N LEU A 277 8.37 -5.84 -11.76
CA LEU A 277 9.19 -6.34 -10.66
C LEU A 277 10.66 -6.13 -11.02
N LEU A 278 11.41 -5.40 -10.19
CA LEU A 278 12.82 -5.11 -10.44
C LEU A 278 13.73 -6.11 -9.71
N SER A 279 13.38 -6.46 -8.48
CA SER A 279 14.11 -7.44 -7.68
C SER A 279 13.19 -8.03 -6.60
N LEU A 280 13.44 -9.28 -6.23
CA LEU A 280 12.87 -9.96 -5.05
C LEU A 280 13.89 -10.06 -3.90
N SER A 281 15.16 -9.76 -4.16
CA SER A 281 16.27 -9.93 -3.23
C SER A 281 16.84 -8.59 -2.77
N ASN A 282 17.67 -8.65 -1.72
CA ASN A 282 18.56 -7.56 -1.29
C ASN A 282 19.95 -8.15 -0.96
N ASP A 283 20.85 -7.31 -0.46
CA ASP A 283 22.23 -7.70 -0.16
C ASP A 283 22.35 -8.74 0.99
N MET A 284 21.31 -8.91 1.80
CA MET A 284 21.30 -9.80 2.98
C MET A 284 20.42 -11.04 2.76
N TYR A 285 19.34 -10.89 2.00
CA TYR A 285 18.35 -11.94 1.76
C TYR A 285 18.24 -12.22 0.29
N GLU A 286 18.69 -13.40 -0.14
CA GLU A 286 18.57 -13.86 -1.50
C GLU A 286 17.28 -14.68 -1.65
N SER A 287 16.51 -14.40 -2.68
CA SER A 287 15.31 -15.12 -3.07
C SER A 287 15.50 -15.68 -4.47
N ASN A 288 14.71 -16.65 -4.87
CA ASN A 288 14.60 -17.02 -6.28
C ASN A 288 14.21 -15.81 -7.12
N SER A 289 14.60 -15.80 -8.39
CA SER A 289 14.24 -14.74 -9.35
C SER A 289 12.72 -14.66 -9.62
N TYR A 290 11.95 -15.61 -9.11
CA TYR A 290 10.50 -15.66 -9.24
C TYR A 290 9.81 -16.17 -7.97
N MET A 291 8.52 -15.84 -7.86
CA MET A 291 7.61 -16.31 -6.81
C MET A 291 6.26 -16.67 -7.44
N ASP A 292 5.79 -17.89 -7.21
CA ASP A 292 4.48 -18.33 -7.66
C ASP A 292 3.39 -17.91 -6.67
N THR A 293 2.28 -17.39 -7.18
CA THR A 293 1.17 -16.81 -6.39
C THR A 293 -0.19 -17.19 -6.98
N GLY A 294 -1.28 -16.82 -6.30
CA GLY A 294 -2.64 -17.04 -6.80
C GLY A 294 -3.06 -18.50 -6.75
N GLY A 295 -2.85 -19.17 -5.62
CA GLY A 295 -3.28 -20.56 -5.43
C GLY A 295 -4.78 -20.74 -5.57
N LEU A 296 -5.20 -21.79 -6.28
CA LEU A 296 -6.63 -22.14 -6.50
C LEU A 296 -7.27 -22.84 -5.30
N GLY A 297 -6.46 -23.32 -4.33
CA GLY A 297 -6.95 -24.11 -3.21
C GLY A 297 -7.25 -25.58 -3.57
N GLU A 298 -7.63 -26.34 -2.55
CA GLU A 298 -7.99 -27.76 -2.73
C GLU A 298 -9.28 -27.94 -3.56
N PRO A 299 -9.36 -28.94 -4.42
CA PRO A 299 -8.42 -30.05 -4.64
C PRO A 299 -7.30 -29.72 -5.67
N ILE A 300 -7.26 -28.50 -6.20
CA ILE A 300 -6.31 -28.08 -7.25
C ILE A 300 -5.28 -27.14 -6.62
N SER A 301 -4.22 -27.70 -6.03
CA SER A 301 -3.17 -26.95 -5.34
C SER A 301 -2.10 -26.43 -6.31
N VAL A 302 -2.51 -25.61 -7.30
CA VAL A 302 -1.58 -24.97 -8.24
C VAL A 302 -1.66 -23.45 -8.15
N SER A 303 -0.52 -22.80 -8.36
CA SER A 303 -0.45 -21.35 -8.52
C SER A 303 -0.79 -20.96 -9.95
N THR A 304 -1.51 -19.85 -10.12
CA THR A 304 -1.97 -19.37 -11.43
C THR A 304 -1.21 -18.16 -11.94
N HIS A 305 -0.38 -17.57 -11.09
CA HIS A 305 0.39 -16.38 -11.41
C HIS A 305 1.85 -16.58 -11.00
N ARG A 306 2.75 -15.93 -11.73
CA ARG A 306 4.17 -15.83 -11.39
C ARG A 306 4.60 -14.37 -11.35
N MET A 307 5.26 -14.01 -10.26
CA MET A 307 6.01 -12.75 -10.16
C MET A 307 7.47 -13.08 -10.44
N GLU A 308 8.01 -12.55 -11.53
CA GLU A 308 9.38 -12.81 -11.97
C GLU A 308 10.14 -11.50 -12.16
N GLU A 309 11.41 -11.46 -11.75
CA GLU A 309 12.26 -10.28 -11.92
C GLU A 309 12.37 -9.89 -13.39
N GLY A 310 12.20 -8.60 -13.64
CA GLY A 310 12.23 -8.06 -14.99
C GLY A 310 10.90 -8.13 -15.75
N ARG A 311 9.86 -8.74 -15.19
CA ARG A 311 8.55 -8.91 -15.83
C ARG A 311 7.45 -8.06 -15.16
N PRO A 312 6.31 -7.86 -15.83
CA PRO A 312 5.13 -7.24 -15.23
C PRO A 312 4.61 -8.01 -14.01
N LEU A 313 3.93 -7.30 -13.10
CA LEU A 313 3.22 -7.95 -12.01
C LEU A 313 1.88 -8.51 -12.50
N GLY A 314 1.50 -9.69 -11.97
CA GLY A 314 0.19 -10.28 -12.22
C GLY A 314 0.10 -11.06 -13.54
N GLU A 315 1.21 -11.51 -14.10
CA GLU A 315 1.20 -12.39 -15.26
C GLU A 315 0.66 -13.77 -14.89
N PHE A 316 -0.24 -14.30 -15.72
CA PHE A 316 -0.67 -15.69 -15.62
C PHE A 316 0.49 -16.62 -15.94
N TYR A 317 0.63 -17.66 -15.16
CA TYR A 317 1.63 -18.69 -15.35
C TYR A 317 1.01 -20.06 -15.17
N GLY A 318 1.22 -20.94 -16.13
CA GLY A 318 0.66 -22.29 -16.10
C GLY A 318 1.06 -23.09 -17.32
N LEU A 319 0.64 -24.33 -17.34
CA LEU A 319 0.84 -25.22 -18.49
C LEU A 319 -0.11 -24.83 -19.61
N LYS A 320 0.41 -24.65 -20.79
CA LYS A 320 -0.37 -24.36 -22.00
C LYS A 320 -0.87 -25.67 -22.59
N SER A 321 -2.20 -25.82 -22.68
CA SER A 321 -2.78 -26.95 -23.41
C SER A 321 -2.64 -26.74 -24.92
N VAL A 322 -2.02 -27.69 -25.62
CA VAL A 322 -1.87 -27.71 -27.07
C VAL A 322 -2.79 -28.72 -27.77
N GLY A 323 -3.65 -29.40 -27.00
CA GLY A 323 -4.64 -30.33 -27.52
C GLY A 323 -4.99 -31.43 -26.53
N VAL A 324 -5.70 -32.43 -27.05
CA VAL A 324 -6.07 -33.65 -26.33
C VAL A 324 -5.57 -34.83 -27.14
N SER A 325 -4.92 -35.79 -26.49
CA SER A 325 -4.48 -37.04 -27.11
C SER A 325 -5.65 -37.94 -27.48
N GLU A 326 -5.41 -38.96 -28.30
CA GLU A 326 -6.41 -39.98 -28.66
C GLU A 326 -7.01 -40.71 -27.43
N ASN A 327 -6.28 -40.74 -26.34
CA ASN A 327 -6.70 -41.36 -25.08
C ASN A 327 -7.40 -40.35 -24.11
N GLY A 328 -7.72 -39.13 -24.56
CA GLY A 328 -8.44 -38.12 -23.79
C GLY A 328 -7.58 -37.36 -22.77
N LEU A 329 -6.25 -37.47 -22.84
CA LEU A 329 -5.34 -36.71 -21.95
C LEU A 329 -4.95 -35.38 -22.57
N PHE A 330 -4.87 -34.32 -21.75
CA PHE A 330 -4.38 -33.02 -22.20
C PHE A 330 -2.90 -33.12 -22.62
N LEU A 331 -2.61 -32.62 -23.80
CA LEU A 331 -1.24 -32.38 -24.27
C LEU A 331 -0.82 -30.99 -23.79
N ILE A 332 0.30 -30.92 -23.09
CA ILE A 332 0.78 -29.68 -22.47
C ILE A 332 2.17 -29.35 -22.97
N GLU A 333 2.42 -28.03 -23.13
CA GLU A 333 3.70 -27.43 -23.50
C GLU A 333 4.20 -26.52 -22.39
#